data_47a1d3fd40ab2d0857eb49be38976ce2
#
_entry.id   47a1d3fd40ab2d0857eb49be38976ce2
#
_cell.length_a   1.000
_cell.length_b   1.000
_cell.length_c   1.000
_cell.angle_alpha   90.00
_cell.angle_beta   90.00
_cell.angle_gamma   90.00
#
_symmetry.space_group_name_H-M   'P 1'
#
loop_
_entity.id
_entity.type
_entity.pdbx_description
1 polymer ?
#
loop_
_entity_poly.entity_id
_entity_poly.type
_entity_poly.pdbx_seq_one_letter_code
_entity_poly.pdbx_strand_id
1 'polypeptide(L)'
;MPFYSAIDNRTPVGRRTAEGLLRLKKALDASVPAKTLDQTLLLASWNIREFGGNKSDGRDKEALFYLAEIISRFDLIAVQEVRDDLDALDGLMGILGGWWKFLVSDVTLGVQGNSERHAYIYDTRKLAFGGLAGELVPPMKKDGDTLVSDFAFSRTPYLAGFRAGWFKFTICTQHLYYGEAKPDDPQRQKEAETVVKLLKARMKSKDRWANNAVLLGDFNVFTTNDATFKAIEKADFEIPAGLKGKYTNANLDKPFDQMAFLAPDVKSQVSIAKAGVFPFFDQVYRNDDQTTY
;
A
#
# COMPACT_ATOMS: atom_id res chain seq x y z
N MET A 1 -14.74 -12.50 -7.58
CA MET A 1 -15.64 -11.48 -7.00
C MET A 1 -15.73 -11.72 -5.51
N PRO A 2 -15.78 -10.69 -4.68
CA PRO A 2 -16.05 -10.83 -3.25
C PRO A 2 -17.39 -11.50 -2.95
N PHE A 3 -17.53 -12.08 -1.77
CA PHE A 3 -18.77 -12.72 -1.32
C PHE A 3 -19.69 -11.72 -0.62
N TYR A 4 -20.88 -11.50 -1.17
CA TYR A 4 -21.86 -10.55 -0.65
C TYR A 4 -23.08 -11.22 0.00
N SER A 5 -23.04 -12.54 0.22
CA SER A 5 -24.18 -13.30 0.76
C SER A 5 -24.59 -12.87 2.18
N ALA A 6 -23.70 -12.19 2.91
CA ALA A 6 -24.03 -11.67 4.24
C ALA A 6 -24.74 -10.31 4.23
N ILE A 7 -25.02 -9.71 3.06
CA ILE A 7 -25.80 -8.49 2.94
C ILE A 7 -27.28 -8.86 2.95
N ASP A 8 -27.98 -8.50 4.03
CA ASP A 8 -29.42 -8.73 4.13
C ASP A 8 -30.22 -7.53 3.58
N ASN A 9 -30.66 -7.62 2.33
CA ASN A 9 -31.44 -6.58 1.66
C ASN A 9 -32.83 -6.29 2.29
N ARG A 10 -33.27 -7.09 3.27
CA ARG A 10 -34.50 -6.81 4.03
C ARG A 10 -34.25 -5.73 5.08
N THR A 11 -33.03 -5.48 5.49
CA THR A 11 -32.67 -4.44 6.46
C THR A 11 -32.36 -3.11 5.77
N PRO A 12 -32.58 -1.95 6.43
CA PRO A 12 -32.16 -0.66 5.89
C PRO A 12 -30.65 -0.57 5.61
N VAL A 13 -29.83 -1.11 6.52
CA VAL A 13 -28.36 -1.14 6.37
C VAL A 13 -27.95 -1.98 5.17
N GLY A 14 -28.51 -3.18 5.01
CA GLY A 14 -28.17 -4.04 3.87
C GLY A 14 -28.57 -3.44 2.52
N ARG A 15 -29.74 -2.79 2.43
CA ARG A 15 -30.13 -2.07 1.20
C ARG A 15 -29.14 -0.94 0.89
N ARG A 16 -28.80 -0.13 1.88
CA ARG A 16 -27.83 0.96 1.77
C ARG A 16 -26.46 0.45 1.29
N THR A 17 -25.97 -0.64 1.91
CA THR A 17 -24.72 -1.29 1.51
C THR A 17 -24.76 -1.75 0.05
N ALA A 18 -25.85 -2.40 -0.37
CA ALA A 18 -26.02 -2.88 -1.74
C ALA A 18 -26.02 -1.72 -2.75
N GLU A 19 -26.75 -0.64 -2.46
CA GLU A 19 -26.79 0.56 -3.31
C GLU A 19 -25.41 1.23 -3.41
N GLY A 20 -24.69 1.36 -2.29
CA GLY A 20 -23.32 1.86 -2.25
C GLY A 20 -22.37 1.03 -3.09
N LEU A 21 -22.45 -0.31 -2.98
CA LEU A 21 -21.66 -1.23 -3.81
C LEU A 21 -21.97 -1.09 -5.30
N LEU A 22 -23.20 -0.87 -5.70
CA LEU A 22 -23.56 -0.67 -7.10
C LEU A 22 -22.96 0.63 -7.65
N ARG A 23 -23.01 1.73 -6.89
CA ARG A 23 -22.35 2.99 -7.26
C ARG A 23 -20.84 2.81 -7.37
N LEU A 24 -20.23 2.20 -6.35
CA LEU A 24 -18.80 1.95 -6.30
C LEU A 24 -18.33 1.07 -7.47
N LYS A 25 -19.03 -0.02 -7.78
CA LYS A 25 -18.72 -0.88 -8.94
C LYS A 25 -18.72 -0.09 -10.24
N LYS A 26 -19.76 0.71 -10.47
CA LYS A 26 -19.86 1.55 -11.69
C LYS A 26 -18.68 2.51 -11.81
N ALA A 27 -18.27 3.15 -10.70
CA ALA A 27 -17.14 4.07 -10.69
C ALA A 27 -15.80 3.34 -10.91
N LEU A 28 -15.62 2.16 -10.30
CA LEU A 28 -14.44 1.32 -10.49
C LEU A 28 -14.34 0.81 -11.94
N ASP A 29 -15.44 0.36 -12.54
CA ASP A 29 -15.47 -0.09 -13.94
C ASP A 29 -15.08 1.03 -14.92
N ALA A 30 -15.41 2.28 -14.60
CA ALA A 30 -15.04 3.44 -15.42
C ALA A 30 -13.57 3.89 -15.22
N SER A 31 -12.98 3.64 -14.06
CA SER A 31 -11.70 4.25 -13.65
C SER A 31 -10.54 3.27 -13.64
N VAL A 32 -10.76 2.06 -13.13
CA VAL A 32 -9.73 1.03 -12.98
C VAL A 32 -9.75 0.08 -14.17
N PRO A 33 -8.60 -0.24 -14.79
CA PRO A 33 -8.55 -1.22 -15.87
C PRO A 33 -9.11 -2.58 -15.45
N ALA A 34 -9.73 -3.29 -16.38
CA ALA A 34 -10.17 -4.67 -16.12
C ALA A 34 -8.97 -5.59 -15.87
N LYS A 35 -9.12 -6.52 -14.92
CA LYS A 35 -8.11 -7.56 -14.67
C LYS A 35 -8.01 -8.51 -15.85
N THR A 36 -6.78 -8.87 -16.18
CA THR A 36 -6.47 -9.91 -17.19
C THR A 36 -5.64 -11.01 -16.54
N LEU A 37 -5.67 -12.21 -17.05
CA LEU A 37 -4.88 -13.32 -16.51
C LEU A 37 -3.39 -13.21 -16.85
N ASP A 38 -3.05 -12.71 -18.03
CA ASP A 38 -1.71 -12.80 -18.63
C ASP A 38 -1.14 -11.50 -19.22
N GLN A 39 -1.96 -10.47 -19.45
CA GLN A 39 -1.53 -9.27 -20.16
C GLN A 39 -1.06 -8.13 -19.26
N THR A 40 -1.78 -7.87 -18.17
CA THR A 40 -1.52 -6.73 -17.27
C THR A 40 -1.40 -7.16 -15.84
N LEU A 41 -0.63 -6.42 -15.05
CA LEU A 41 -0.53 -6.55 -13.60
C LEU A 41 -1.04 -5.24 -12.97
N LEU A 42 -2.05 -5.35 -12.12
CA LEU A 42 -2.67 -4.21 -11.44
C LEU A 42 -2.17 -4.16 -9.99
N LEU A 43 -1.35 -3.15 -9.70
CA LEU A 43 -0.81 -2.90 -8.36
C LEU A 43 -1.49 -1.69 -7.74
N ALA A 44 -1.70 -1.72 -6.43
CA ALA A 44 -2.18 -0.58 -5.67
C ALA A 44 -1.45 -0.41 -4.33
N SER A 45 -1.53 0.79 -3.77
CA SER A 45 -1.15 1.12 -2.39
C SER A 45 -2.31 1.86 -1.75
N TRP A 46 -2.57 1.57 -0.48
CA TRP A 46 -3.63 2.22 0.27
C TRP A 46 -3.31 2.27 1.77
N ASN A 47 -3.15 3.46 2.31
CA ASN A 47 -3.23 3.65 3.74
C ASN A 47 -4.72 3.55 4.15
N ILE A 48 -5.10 2.41 4.73
CA ILE A 48 -6.45 2.21 5.29
C ILE A 48 -6.39 2.62 6.76
N ARG A 49 -6.52 3.89 7.01
CA ARG A 49 -6.38 4.52 8.31
C ARG A 49 -6.90 3.64 9.45
N GLU A 50 -6.02 3.32 10.43
CA GLU A 50 -6.33 2.54 11.62
C GLU A 50 -7.08 1.21 11.31
N PHE A 51 -6.56 0.42 10.38
CA PHE A 51 -7.21 -0.81 9.94
C PHE A 51 -7.11 -1.93 10.97
N GLY A 52 -8.14 -2.10 11.76
CA GLY A 52 -8.21 -2.94 12.96
C GLY A 52 -7.98 -2.14 14.24
N GLY A 53 -7.94 -2.82 15.40
CA GLY A 53 -7.69 -2.21 16.71
C GLY A 53 -8.94 -1.73 17.46
N ASN A 54 -8.81 -1.69 18.78
CA ASN A 54 -9.91 -1.48 19.72
C ASN A 54 -10.42 -0.03 19.84
N LYS A 55 -9.89 0.92 19.08
CA LYS A 55 -10.24 2.35 19.20
C LYS A 55 -11.48 2.76 18.40
N SER A 56 -11.83 1.97 17.41
CA SER A 56 -13.14 2.07 16.76
C SER A 56 -13.90 0.80 17.14
N ASP A 57 -15.17 0.86 17.48
CA ASP A 57 -16.06 -0.27 17.84
C ASP A 57 -16.13 -1.39 16.77
N GLY A 58 -14.98 -1.78 16.22
CA GLY A 58 -14.82 -2.64 15.06
C GLY A 58 -15.21 -1.89 13.77
N ARG A 59 -14.44 -2.11 12.70
CA ARG A 59 -14.81 -1.52 11.42
C ARG A 59 -16.15 -2.10 10.95
N ASP A 60 -17.11 -1.22 10.65
CA ASP A 60 -18.45 -1.62 10.22
C ASP A 60 -18.36 -2.64 9.06
N LYS A 61 -19.20 -3.67 9.11
CA LYS A 61 -19.30 -4.67 8.02
C LYS A 61 -19.57 -4.03 6.66
N GLU A 62 -20.30 -2.91 6.63
CA GLU A 62 -20.52 -2.13 5.42
C GLU A 62 -19.18 -1.66 4.82
N ALA A 63 -18.28 -1.11 5.63
CA ALA A 63 -16.97 -0.65 5.20
C ALA A 63 -16.11 -1.81 4.66
N LEU A 64 -16.16 -2.99 5.30
CA LEU A 64 -15.42 -4.18 4.82
C LEU A 64 -15.89 -4.64 3.43
N PHE A 65 -17.18 -4.52 3.10
CA PHE A 65 -17.68 -4.82 1.75
C PHE A 65 -17.13 -3.84 0.70
N TYR A 66 -17.07 -2.55 1.03
CA TYR A 66 -16.48 -1.55 0.12
C TYR A 66 -14.99 -1.75 -0.07
N LEU A 67 -14.25 -2.03 1.01
CA LEU A 67 -12.83 -2.38 0.94
C LEU A 67 -12.59 -3.60 0.06
N ALA A 68 -13.38 -4.67 0.25
CA ALA A 68 -13.28 -5.88 -0.54
C ALA A 68 -13.54 -5.63 -2.03
N GLU A 69 -14.55 -4.80 -2.37
CA GLU A 69 -14.84 -4.47 -3.76
C GLU A 69 -13.68 -3.72 -4.41
N ILE A 70 -13.11 -2.70 -3.74
CA ILE A 70 -11.97 -1.94 -4.26
C ILE A 70 -10.75 -2.85 -4.42
N ILE A 71 -10.37 -3.60 -3.37
CA ILE A 71 -9.21 -4.49 -3.37
C ILE A 71 -9.32 -5.54 -4.48
N SER A 72 -10.51 -6.09 -4.70
CA SER A 72 -10.73 -7.12 -5.71
C SER A 72 -10.43 -6.68 -7.15
N ARG A 73 -10.32 -5.37 -7.40
CA ARG A 73 -10.00 -4.80 -8.71
C ARG A 73 -8.51 -4.85 -9.03
N PHE A 74 -7.67 -5.09 -8.04
CA PHE A 74 -6.21 -5.17 -8.20
C PHE A 74 -5.74 -6.61 -8.07
N ASP A 75 -4.55 -6.89 -8.56
CA ASP A 75 -3.91 -8.20 -8.41
C ASP A 75 -3.12 -8.27 -7.10
N LEU A 76 -2.53 -7.13 -6.70
CA LEU A 76 -1.85 -6.95 -5.43
C LEU A 76 -2.09 -5.54 -4.92
N ILE A 77 -2.39 -5.44 -3.63
CA ILE A 77 -2.44 -4.17 -2.91
C ILE A 77 -1.54 -4.20 -1.68
N ALA A 78 -0.76 -3.15 -1.50
CA ALA A 78 -0.05 -2.89 -0.26
C ALA A 78 -0.91 -2.02 0.64
N VAL A 79 -1.05 -2.43 1.89
CA VAL A 79 -1.88 -1.75 2.90
C VAL A 79 -0.99 -1.27 4.03
N GLN A 80 -1.16 -0.01 4.43
CA GLN A 80 -0.50 0.59 5.58
C GLN A 80 -1.53 0.78 6.71
N GLU A 81 -1.02 1.01 7.93
CA GLU A 81 -1.79 1.17 9.17
C GLU A 81 -2.64 -0.05 9.56
N VAL A 82 -2.20 -1.26 9.20
CA VAL A 82 -2.80 -2.47 9.77
C VAL A 82 -2.39 -2.56 11.24
N ARG A 83 -3.37 -2.66 12.12
CA ARG A 83 -3.13 -2.71 13.57
C ARG A 83 -2.63 -4.08 14.02
N ASP A 84 -2.20 -4.17 15.28
CA ASP A 84 -1.78 -5.41 15.94
C ASP A 84 -2.88 -6.47 15.96
N ASP A 85 -4.14 -6.06 16.09
CA ASP A 85 -5.33 -6.87 15.91
C ASP A 85 -5.62 -7.08 14.42
N LEU A 86 -5.71 -8.34 14.00
CA LEU A 86 -5.94 -8.73 12.61
C LEU A 86 -7.42 -9.08 12.31
N ASP A 87 -8.34 -8.91 13.23
CA ASP A 87 -9.75 -9.31 13.07
C ASP A 87 -10.41 -8.63 11.86
N ALA A 88 -10.13 -7.33 11.65
CA ALA A 88 -10.63 -6.61 10.48
C ALA A 88 -10.05 -7.15 9.16
N LEU A 89 -8.75 -7.51 9.16
CA LEU A 89 -8.11 -8.12 8.01
C LEU A 89 -8.69 -9.52 7.73
N ASP A 90 -8.88 -10.35 8.75
CA ASP A 90 -9.50 -11.67 8.59
C ASP A 90 -10.94 -11.57 8.10
N GLY A 91 -11.71 -10.62 8.62
CA GLY A 91 -13.06 -10.31 8.13
C GLY A 91 -13.07 -9.91 6.65
N LEU A 92 -12.15 -9.04 6.24
CA LEU A 92 -11.95 -8.65 4.85
C LEU A 92 -11.58 -9.84 3.95
N MET A 93 -10.64 -10.70 4.41
CA MET A 93 -10.22 -11.90 3.68
C MET A 93 -11.37 -12.91 3.52
N GLY A 94 -12.24 -13.04 4.52
CA GLY A 94 -13.47 -13.83 4.42
C GLY A 94 -14.40 -13.36 3.29
N ILE A 95 -14.53 -12.03 3.10
CA ILE A 95 -15.32 -11.45 2.02
C ILE A 95 -14.62 -11.63 0.66
N LEU A 96 -13.31 -11.48 0.57
CA LEU A 96 -12.52 -11.64 -0.65
C LEU A 96 -12.50 -13.11 -1.12
N GLY A 97 -12.48 -14.06 -0.19
CA GLY A 97 -12.56 -15.49 -0.45
C GLY A 97 -11.23 -16.19 -0.69
N GLY A 98 -11.28 -17.51 -0.87
CA GLY A 98 -10.13 -18.42 -0.78
C GLY A 98 -9.00 -18.25 -1.80
N TRP A 99 -9.22 -17.49 -2.88
CA TRP A 99 -8.19 -17.14 -3.86
C TRP A 99 -7.28 -16.00 -3.41
N TRP A 100 -7.65 -15.33 -2.33
CA TRP A 100 -6.88 -14.22 -1.79
C TRP A 100 -6.01 -14.69 -0.64
N LYS A 101 -4.81 -14.17 -0.59
CA LYS A 101 -3.85 -14.40 0.49
C LYS A 101 -3.28 -13.06 0.93
N PHE A 102 -2.72 -13.04 2.12
CA PHE A 102 -2.01 -11.87 2.62
C PHE A 102 -0.66 -12.25 3.24
N LEU A 103 0.22 -11.26 3.34
CA LEU A 103 1.45 -11.27 4.11
C LEU A 103 1.41 -10.03 5.00
N VAL A 104 1.87 -10.14 6.24
CA VAL A 104 2.00 -9.02 7.17
C VAL A 104 3.42 -8.91 7.69
N SER A 105 3.88 -7.69 7.97
CA SER A 105 5.12 -7.45 8.72
C SER A 105 4.92 -7.72 10.20
N ASP A 106 5.97 -7.65 10.98
CA ASP A 106 5.84 -7.54 12.43
C ASP A 106 5.26 -6.19 12.85
N VAL A 107 4.82 -6.08 14.11
CA VAL A 107 4.32 -4.83 14.69
C VAL A 107 5.49 -3.89 14.97
N THR A 108 5.42 -2.68 14.47
CA THR A 108 6.39 -1.66 14.86
C THR A 108 5.98 -1.05 16.20
N LEU A 109 6.69 -1.45 17.25
CA LEU A 109 6.47 -0.97 18.60
C LEU A 109 7.09 0.41 18.82
N GLY A 110 6.62 1.12 19.87
CA GLY A 110 7.11 2.42 20.26
C GLY A 110 6.25 3.58 19.77
N VAL A 111 6.56 4.79 20.29
CA VAL A 111 5.73 5.99 20.06
C VAL A 111 5.57 6.35 18.60
N GLN A 112 6.63 6.20 17.80
CA GLN A 112 6.61 6.53 16.38
C GLN A 112 6.05 5.39 15.52
N GLY A 113 6.14 4.14 15.98
CA GLY A 113 5.64 2.95 15.28
C GLY A 113 4.13 2.80 15.35
N ASN A 114 3.50 3.37 16.38
CA ASN A 114 2.06 3.42 16.59
C ASN A 114 1.37 2.04 16.57
N SER A 115 2.10 0.96 16.88
CA SER A 115 1.63 -0.43 16.81
C SER A 115 1.06 -0.80 15.43
N GLU A 116 1.67 -0.30 14.37
CA GLU A 116 1.25 -0.53 12.99
C GLU A 116 2.04 -1.64 12.32
N ARG A 117 1.40 -2.30 11.37
CA ARG A 117 1.96 -3.27 10.42
C ARG A 117 1.79 -2.80 8.99
N HIS A 118 2.58 -3.37 8.10
CA HIS A 118 2.34 -3.36 6.67
C HIS A 118 1.74 -4.70 6.23
N ALA A 119 0.85 -4.66 5.23
CA ALA A 119 0.33 -5.87 4.63
C ALA A 119 0.40 -5.84 3.11
N TYR A 120 0.50 -7.03 2.50
CA TYR A 120 0.22 -7.26 1.09
C TYR A 120 -0.97 -8.20 0.98
N ILE A 121 -1.99 -7.81 0.24
CA ILE A 121 -3.14 -8.65 -0.10
C ILE A 121 -3.07 -8.93 -1.60
N TYR A 122 -3.11 -10.19 -2.01
CA TYR A 122 -2.89 -10.58 -3.41
C TYR A 122 -3.78 -11.73 -3.87
N ASP A 123 -4.07 -11.72 -5.17
CA ASP A 123 -4.87 -12.74 -5.87
C ASP A 123 -3.97 -13.88 -6.36
N THR A 124 -4.11 -15.08 -5.77
CA THR A 124 -3.27 -16.24 -6.07
C THR A 124 -3.52 -16.84 -7.45
N ARG A 125 -4.60 -16.47 -8.13
CA ARG A 125 -4.84 -16.85 -9.53
C ARG A 125 -3.88 -16.14 -10.49
N LYS A 126 -3.36 -15.00 -10.08
CA LYS A 126 -2.45 -14.15 -10.87
C LYS A 126 -1.03 -14.15 -10.32
N LEU A 127 -0.88 -14.13 -9.02
CA LEU A 127 0.39 -13.94 -8.33
C LEU A 127 0.77 -15.17 -7.49
N ALA A 128 2.01 -15.58 -7.62
CA ALA A 128 2.65 -16.50 -6.69
C ALA A 128 3.60 -15.74 -5.77
N PHE A 129 3.50 -15.98 -4.45
CA PHE A 129 4.49 -15.54 -3.50
C PHE A 129 5.80 -16.28 -3.74
N GLY A 130 6.91 -15.53 -3.80
CA GLY A 130 8.23 -16.08 -4.17
C GLY A 130 9.04 -16.64 -3.00
N GLY A 131 8.49 -16.68 -1.80
CA GLY A 131 9.20 -17.15 -0.60
C GLY A 131 10.08 -16.09 0.07
N LEU A 132 10.23 -14.89 -0.52
CA LEU A 132 10.94 -13.78 0.07
C LEU A 132 9.95 -12.83 0.74
N ALA A 133 10.01 -12.69 2.06
CA ALA A 133 9.38 -11.62 2.81
C ALA A 133 10.25 -11.24 4.00
N GLY A 134 10.34 -9.96 4.31
CA GLY A 134 11.13 -9.48 5.44
C GLY A 134 11.15 -7.96 5.53
N GLU A 135 11.65 -7.48 6.64
CA GLU A 135 11.81 -6.06 6.90
C GLU A 135 13.15 -5.54 6.37
N LEU A 136 13.13 -4.30 5.88
CA LEU A 136 14.33 -3.64 5.36
C LEU A 136 15.07 -2.93 6.49
N VAL A 137 15.93 -3.65 7.17
CA VAL A 137 16.68 -3.15 8.34
C VAL A 137 17.99 -2.47 7.90
N PRO A 138 18.30 -1.26 8.41
CA PRO A 138 19.57 -0.62 8.19
C PRO A 138 20.74 -1.45 8.75
N PRO A 139 21.94 -1.42 8.12
CA PRO A 139 23.08 -2.14 8.61
C PRO A 139 23.56 -1.59 9.95
N MET A 140 23.98 -2.48 10.83
CA MET A 140 24.63 -2.10 12.08
C MET A 140 26.12 -1.82 11.86
N LYS A 141 26.68 -0.93 12.67
CA LYS A 141 28.10 -0.61 12.74
C LYS A 141 28.66 -0.97 14.12
N LYS A 142 29.95 -1.26 14.18
CA LYS A 142 30.66 -1.39 15.44
C LYS A 142 31.01 0.00 16.00
N ASP A 143 30.67 0.22 17.26
CA ASP A 143 31.14 1.34 18.06
C ASP A 143 31.75 0.76 19.35
N GLY A 144 33.06 0.67 19.38
CA GLY A 144 33.78 -0.14 20.37
C GLY A 144 33.36 -1.62 20.29
N ASP A 145 32.91 -2.18 21.40
CA ASP A 145 32.39 -3.56 21.49
C ASP A 145 30.87 -3.67 21.27
N THR A 146 30.20 -2.56 20.98
CA THR A 146 28.74 -2.52 20.81
C THR A 146 28.38 -2.42 19.32
N LEU A 147 27.30 -3.12 18.95
CA LEU A 147 26.66 -2.94 17.62
C LEU A 147 25.58 -1.87 17.73
N VAL A 148 25.74 -0.81 16.96
CA VAL A 148 24.79 0.32 16.92
C VAL A 148 24.25 0.50 15.50
N SER A 149 23.00 0.94 15.40
CA SER A 149 22.41 1.41 14.14
C SER A 149 22.49 2.94 14.10
N ASP A 150 23.01 3.50 13.02
CA ASP A 150 23.04 4.95 12.82
C ASP A 150 21.62 5.51 12.54
N PHE A 151 20.67 4.62 12.28
CA PHE A 151 19.35 5.03 11.87
C PHE A 151 18.29 3.95 12.16
N ALA A 152 17.13 4.37 12.67
CA ALA A 152 15.95 3.55 12.81
C ALA A 152 14.80 4.21 12.06
N PHE A 153 14.01 3.40 11.35
CA PHE A 153 12.76 3.86 10.76
C PHE A 153 11.70 4.04 11.84
N SER A 154 10.81 5.00 11.66
CA SER A 154 9.61 5.13 12.48
C SER A 154 8.71 3.89 12.34
N ARG A 155 8.60 3.39 11.11
CA ARG A 155 8.00 2.10 10.76
C ARG A 155 8.91 1.41 9.77
N THR A 156 9.32 0.17 10.08
CA THR A 156 10.28 -0.54 9.25
C THR A 156 9.66 -0.91 7.90
N PRO A 157 10.25 -0.54 6.75
CA PRO A 157 9.71 -0.89 5.45
C PRO A 157 9.63 -2.40 5.27
N TYR A 158 8.54 -2.89 4.68
CA TYR A 158 8.29 -4.31 4.45
C TYR A 158 8.47 -4.69 2.99
N LEU A 159 9.28 -5.71 2.76
CA LEU A 159 9.71 -6.16 1.43
C LEU A 159 9.20 -7.58 1.19
N ALA A 160 8.67 -7.83 -0.01
CA ALA A 160 8.27 -9.16 -0.46
C ALA A 160 8.61 -9.40 -1.94
N GLY A 161 8.77 -10.66 -2.30
CA GLY A 161 9.02 -11.09 -3.67
C GLY A 161 7.80 -11.80 -4.27
N PHE A 162 7.36 -11.38 -5.44
CA PHE A 162 6.22 -11.95 -6.16
C PHE A 162 6.56 -12.30 -7.60
N ARG A 163 5.80 -13.24 -8.16
CA ARG A 163 5.87 -13.64 -9.56
C ARG A 163 4.47 -13.64 -10.20
N ALA A 164 4.35 -12.93 -11.32
CA ALA A 164 3.19 -12.94 -12.20
C ALA A 164 3.60 -13.61 -13.53
N GLY A 165 3.22 -14.86 -13.77
CA GLY A 165 3.73 -15.63 -14.90
C GLY A 165 5.26 -15.73 -14.88
N TRP A 166 5.93 -15.23 -15.90
CA TRP A 166 7.39 -15.15 -16.00
C TRP A 166 7.99 -13.91 -15.31
N PHE A 167 7.18 -12.87 -15.03
CA PHE A 167 7.64 -11.61 -14.47
C PHE A 167 7.84 -11.72 -12.95
N LYS A 168 9.10 -11.56 -12.50
CA LYS A 168 9.47 -11.50 -11.09
C LYS A 168 9.75 -10.06 -10.67
N PHE A 169 9.26 -9.68 -9.50
CA PHE A 169 9.51 -8.36 -8.92
C PHE A 169 9.59 -8.42 -7.40
N THR A 170 10.41 -7.55 -6.86
CA THR A 170 10.46 -7.24 -5.43
C THR A 170 9.57 -6.02 -5.20
N ILE A 171 8.71 -6.06 -4.20
CA ILE A 171 7.90 -4.94 -3.77
C ILE A 171 8.27 -4.54 -2.35
N CYS A 172 8.40 -3.25 -2.10
CA CYS A 172 8.67 -2.70 -0.79
C CYS A 172 7.63 -1.65 -0.45
N THR A 173 6.90 -1.86 0.64
CA THR A 173 5.95 -0.88 1.16
C THR A 173 6.48 -0.21 2.40
N GLN A 174 6.03 1.03 2.62
CA GLN A 174 6.42 1.84 3.75
C GLN A 174 5.32 2.80 4.17
N HIS A 175 5.43 3.30 5.40
CA HIS A 175 4.69 4.43 5.93
C HIS A 175 5.70 5.32 6.66
N LEU A 176 6.12 6.42 6.02
CA LEU A 176 7.16 7.31 6.56
C LEU A 176 6.64 8.18 7.70
N TYR A 177 7.56 8.73 8.43
CA TYR A 177 7.28 9.67 9.52
C TYR A 177 6.43 10.85 9.07
N TYR A 178 5.32 11.12 9.76
CA TYR A 178 4.44 12.24 9.45
C TYR A 178 5.01 13.59 9.93
N GLY A 179 5.52 13.62 11.17
CA GLY A 179 6.10 14.81 11.78
C GLY A 179 5.09 15.91 12.11
N GLU A 180 5.49 17.15 11.92
CA GLU A 180 4.71 18.34 12.27
C GLU A 180 3.74 18.79 11.17
N ALA A 181 3.26 17.90 10.32
CA ALA A 181 2.32 18.19 9.23
C ALA A 181 2.80 19.30 8.25
N LYS A 182 4.10 19.31 7.95
CA LYS A 182 4.73 20.30 7.05
C LYS A 182 5.65 19.62 6.03
N PRO A 183 5.92 20.24 4.86
CA PRO A 183 6.94 19.77 3.93
C PRO A 183 8.36 19.83 4.55
N ASP A 184 9.30 19.17 3.89
CA ASP A 184 10.73 19.23 4.18
C ASP A 184 11.11 18.79 5.64
N ASP A 185 10.37 17.84 6.23
CA ASP A 185 10.72 17.27 7.52
C ASP A 185 12.01 16.45 7.42
N PRO A 186 13.06 16.75 8.23
CA PRO A 186 14.38 16.11 8.10
C PRO A 186 14.36 14.62 8.40
N GLN A 187 13.53 14.14 9.36
CA GLN A 187 13.42 12.73 9.69
C GLN A 187 12.77 11.97 8.54
N ARG A 188 11.66 12.46 8.01
CA ARG A 188 10.96 11.87 6.86
C ARG A 188 11.85 11.83 5.62
N GLN A 189 12.57 12.92 5.33
CA GLN A 189 13.55 12.94 4.25
C GLN A 189 14.61 11.85 4.45
N LYS A 190 15.16 11.72 5.67
CA LYS A 190 16.17 10.72 5.99
C LYS A 190 15.63 9.30 5.84
N GLU A 191 14.39 9.05 6.23
CA GLU A 191 13.72 7.77 6.01
C GLU A 191 13.62 7.45 4.51
N ALA A 192 13.14 8.40 3.68
CA ALA A 192 13.05 8.23 2.24
C ALA A 192 14.42 7.94 1.60
N GLU A 193 15.44 8.73 1.93
CA GLU A 193 16.83 8.51 1.44
C GLU A 193 17.36 7.12 1.83
N THR A 194 17.04 6.68 3.06
CA THR A 194 17.54 5.40 3.57
C THR A 194 16.84 4.23 2.88
N VAL A 195 15.52 4.25 2.73
CA VAL A 195 14.80 3.15 2.06
C VAL A 195 15.22 3.00 0.60
N VAL A 196 15.33 4.11 -0.15
CA VAL A 196 15.74 4.02 -1.56
C VAL A 196 17.19 3.53 -1.69
N LYS A 197 18.10 3.97 -0.80
CA LYS A 197 19.48 3.50 -0.76
C LYS A 197 19.58 1.99 -0.49
N LEU A 198 18.88 1.51 0.53
CA LEU A 198 18.89 0.10 0.92
C LEU A 198 18.27 -0.78 -0.16
N LEU A 199 17.16 -0.36 -0.73
CA LEU A 199 16.49 -1.09 -1.80
C LEU A 199 17.37 -1.16 -3.07
N LYS A 200 18.02 -0.05 -3.47
CA LYS A 200 18.99 -0.05 -4.56
C LYS A 200 20.18 -0.99 -4.29
N ALA A 201 20.70 -1.01 -3.08
CA ALA A 201 21.79 -1.91 -2.71
C ALA A 201 21.35 -3.39 -2.84
N ARG A 202 20.15 -3.72 -2.40
CA ARG A 202 19.56 -5.06 -2.59
C ARG A 202 19.44 -5.43 -4.05
N MET A 203 18.95 -4.50 -4.89
CA MET A 203 18.77 -4.73 -6.33
C MET A 203 20.08 -4.89 -7.09
N LYS A 204 21.18 -4.38 -6.57
CA LYS A 204 22.54 -4.55 -7.12
C LYS A 204 23.23 -5.83 -6.64
N SER A 205 22.73 -6.50 -5.61
CA SER A 205 23.30 -7.74 -5.11
C SER A 205 23.23 -8.85 -6.16
N LYS A 206 24.26 -9.71 -6.18
CA LYS A 206 24.27 -10.91 -7.03
C LYS A 206 23.17 -11.89 -6.61
N ASP A 207 22.82 -11.89 -5.33
CA ASP A 207 21.80 -12.76 -4.72
C ASP A 207 20.40 -12.11 -4.72
N ARG A 208 20.18 -11.07 -5.54
CA ARG A 208 18.87 -10.44 -5.64
C ARG A 208 17.82 -11.44 -6.12
N TRP A 209 16.64 -11.38 -5.51
CA TRP A 209 15.54 -12.28 -5.84
C TRP A 209 14.92 -11.98 -7.22
N ALA A 210 14.88 -10.69 -7.61
CA ALA A 210 14.34 -10.21 -8.88
C ALA A 210 15.15 -9.01 -9.40
N ASN A 211 15.01 -8.71 -10.69
CA ASN A 211 15.64 -7.55 -11.33
C ASN A 211 14.80 -6.27 -11.20
N ASN A 212 13.52 -6.42 -10.90
CA ASN A 212 12.54 -5.33 -10.85
C ASN A 212 12.17 -5.03 -9.40
N ALA A 213 12.12 -3.76 -9.04
CA ALA A 213 11.63 -3.33 -7.73
C ALA A 213 10.53 -2.28 -7.87
N VAL A 214 9.52 -2.44 -7.03
CA VAL A 214 8.45 -1.47 -6.82
C VAL A 214 8.55 -0.96 -5.39
N LEU A 215 8.62 0.36 -5.24
CA LEU A 215 8.58 1.04 -3.95
C LEU A 215 7.27 1.81 -3.89
N LEU A 216 6.46 1.58 -2.86
CA LEU A 216 5.15 2.21 -2.72
C LEU A 216 4.77 2.38 -1.25
N GLY A 217 3.70 3.12 -1.00
CA GLY A 217 3.17 3.34 0.35
C GLY A 217 2.84 4.79 0.63
N ASP A 218 2.60 5.09 1.89
CA ASP A 218 2.40 6.44 2.40
C ASP A 218 3.76 7.08 2.74
N PHE A 219 4.18 8.01 1.90
CA PHE A 219 5.44 8.75 2.06
C PHE A 219 5.25 10.06 2.81
N ASN A 220 4.03 10.40 3.18
CA ASN A 220 3.71 11.68 3.80
C ASN A 220 4.30 12.88 3.04
N VAL A 221 4.27 12.82 1.70
CA VAL A 221 4.73 13.89 0.80
C VAL A 221 3.69 15.01 0.76
N PHE A 222 4.08 16.22 1.10
CA PHE A 222 3.17 17.38 1.11
C PHE A 222 3.07 18.07 -0.24
N THR A 223 4.15 18.08 -1.01
CA THR A 223 4.20 18.63 -2.37
C THR A 223 5.25 17.91 -3.21
N THR A 224 5.19 18.02 -4.52
CA THR A 224 6.25 17.50 -5.42
C THR A 224 7.59 18.24 -5.29
N ASN A 225 7.62 19.37 -4.58
CA ASN A 225 8.85 20.09 -4.24
C ASN A 225 9.46 19.65 -2.91
N ASP A 226 8.75 18.83 -2.13
CA ASP A 226 9.21 18.29 -0.86
C ASP A 226 10.51 17.49 -1.05
N ALA A 227 11.45 17.66 -0.12
CA ALA A 227 12.73 16.95 -0.12
C ALA A 227 12.55 15.42 -0.10
N THR A 228 11.50 14.93 0.57
CA THR A 228 11.10 13.51 0.57
C THR A 228 10.78 13.01 -0.83
N PHE A 229 9.98 13.76 -1.60
CA PHE A 229 9.65 13.40 -2.99
C PHE A 229 10.91 13.40 -3.87
N LYS A 230 11.73 14.45 -3.75
CA LYS A 230 12.99 14.58 -4.51
C LYS A 230 13.99 13.47 -4.18
N ALA A 231 14.01 12.95 -2.96
CA ALA A 231 14.87 11.84 -2.58
C ALA A 231 14.55 10.56 -3.38
N ILE A 232 13.27 10.31 -3.67
CA ILE A 232 12.83 9.19 -4.50
C ILE A 232 13.30 9.38 -5.95
N GLU A 233 13.03 10.55 -6.54
CA GLU A 233 13.40 10.84 -7.95
C GLU A 233 14.92 10.77 -8.18
N LYS A 234 15.72 11.33 -7.27
CA LYS A 234 17.19 11.33 -7.35
C LYS A 234 17.81 9.93 -7.25
N ALA A 235 17.08 8.97 -6.71
CA ALA A 235 17.54 7.60 -6.54
C ALA A 235 17.27 6.69 -7.74
N ASP A 236 16.97 7.23 -8.93
CA ASP A 236 16.62 6.53 -10.16
C ASP A 236 15.32 5.72 -10.05
N PHE A 237 14.44 6.07 -9.10
CA PHE A 237 13.08 5.56 -9.07
C PHE A 237 12.18 6.42 -9.96
N GLU A 238 11.51 5.79 -10.88
CA GLU A 238 10.57 6.45 -11.80
C GLU A 238 9.16 6.43 -11.19
N ILE A 239 8.63 7.63 -10.90
CA ILE A 239 7.24 7.81 -10.51
C ILE A 239 6.42 7.97 -11.79
N PRO A 240 5.37 7.13 -12.02
CA PRO A 240 4.54 7.24 -13.21
C PRO A 240 3.92 8.62 -13.37
N ALA A 241 3.92 9.16 -14.58
CA ALA A 241 3.38 10.49 -14.86
C ALA A 241 1.91 10.65 -14.39
N GLY A 242 1.12 9.58 -14.46
CA GLY A 242 -0.27 9.59 -13.99
C GLY A 242 -0.44 9.68 -12.47
N LEU A 243 0.64 9.49 -11.68
CA LEU A 243 0.64 9.64 -10.21
C LEU A 243 1.33 10.92 -9.76
N LYS A 244 2.25 11.45 -10.56
CA LYS A 244 3.06 12.60 -10.18
C LYS A 244 2.19 13.81 -9.83
N GLY A 245 2.25 14.24 -8.57
CA GLY A 245 1.48 15.38 -8.05
C GLY A 245 -0.03 15.14 -7.91
N LYS A 246 -0.49 13.88 -8.01
CA LYS A 246 -1.89 13.54 -7.71
C LYS A 246 -2.11 13.46 -6.21
N TYR A 247 -3.20 14.04 -5.75
CA TYR A 247 -3.58 14.04 -4.34
C TYR A 247 -4.17 12.69 -3.93
N THR A 248 -3.80 12.20 -2.76
CA THR A 248 -4.16 10.87 -2.27
C THR A 248 -4.78 10.86 -0.88
N ASN A 249 -4.58 11.93 -0.11
CA ASN A 249 -5.19 12.06 1.21
C ASN A 249 -6.71 12.32 1.14
N ALA A 250 -7.40 12.18 2.28
CA ALA A 250 -8.86 12.33 2.36
C ALA A 250 -9.38 13.70 1.88
N ASN A 251 -8.62 14.77 2.13
CA ASN A 251 -8.99 16.12 1.68
C ASN A 251 -8.66 16.38 0.20
N LEU A 252 -8.01 15.45 -0.48
CA LEU A 252 -7.56 15.59 -1.87
C LEU A 252 -6.73 16.86 -2.12
N ASP A 253 -5.81 17.18 -1.19
CA ASP A 253 -4.94 18.34 -1.26
C ASP A 253 -3.45 18.03 -1.07
N LYS A 254 -3.10 16.76 -0.74
CA LYS A 254 -1.72 16.31 -0.52
C LYS A 254 -1.44 15.01 -1.29
N PRO A 255 -0.25 14.88 -1.91
CA PRO A 255 0.19 13.66 -2.59
C PRO A 255 0.94 12.73 -1.62
N PHE A 256 0.31 12.30 -0.52
CA PHE A 256 0.95 11.52 0.53
C PHE A 256 1.46 10.17 0.04
N ASP A 257 0.62 9.44 -0.72
CA ASP A 257 0.99 8.13 -1.24
C ASP A 257 1.76 8.25 -2.55
N GLN A 258 2.77 7.42 -2.68
CA GLN A 258 3.60 7.36 -3.88
C GLN A 258 3.78 5.91 -4.32
N MET A 259 4.04 5.73 -5.62
CA MET A 259 4.48 4.48 -6.21
C MET A 259 5.58 4.78 -7.22
N ALA A 260 6.72 4.10 -7.08
CA ALA A 260 7.87 4.32 -7.92
C ALA A 260 8.52 2.99 -8.30
N PHE A 261 9.13 2.94 -9.48
CA PHE A 261 9.70 1.75 -10.07
C PHE A 261 11.20 1.93 -10.26
N LEU A 262 11.99 0.99 -9.77
CA LEU A 262 13.41 0.87 -10.09
C LEU A 262 13.57 -0.21 -11.14
N ALA A 263 13.95 0.20 -12.34
CA ALA A 263 14.08 -0.68 -13.48
C ALA A 263 15.38 -0.38 -14.23
N PRO A 264 16.54 -0.87 -13.75
CA PRO A 264 17.84 -0.58 -14.36
C PRO A 264 17.92 -1.03 -15.84
N ASP A 265 17.19 -2.09 -16.20
CA ASP A 265 17.24 -2.71 -17.53
C ASP A 265 15.86 -3.00 -18.15
N VAL A 266 14.78 -2.49 -17.58
CA VAL A 266 13.40 -2.97 -17.82
C VAL A 266 12.61 -2.12 -18.82
N LYS A 267 13.14 -1.01 -19.30
CA LYS A 267 12.47 -0.25 -20.38
C LYS A 267 12.07 -1.11 -21.59
N SER A 268 12.64 -2.32 -21.70
CA SER A 268 12.32 -3.31 -22.73
C SER A 268 11.34 -4.40 -22.29
N GLN A 269 11.08 -4.59 -20.98
CA GLN A 269 10.32 -5.75 -20.48
C GLN A 269 8.96 -5.38 -19.86
N VAL A 270 8.82 -4.17 -19.32
CA VAL A 270 7.60 -3.70 -18.66
C VAL A 270 7.30 -2.27 -19.06
N SER A 271 6.07 -2.01 -19.43
CA SER A 271 5.56 -0.66 -19.64
C SER A 271 4.43 -0.34 -18.66
N ILE A 272 4.37 0.90 -18.19
CA ILE A 272 3.28 1.38 -17.38
C ILE A 272 2.18 1.89 -18.32
N ALA A 273 1.15 1.07 -18.52
CA ALA A 273 0.06 1.40 -19.42
C ALA A 273 -0.86 2.48 -18.85
N LYS A 274 -1.10 2.45 -17.54
CA LYS A 274 -1.96 3.42 -16.84
C LYS A 274 -1.52 3.55 -15.37
N ALA A 275 -1.60 4.75 -14.85
CA ALA A 275 -1.43 5.04 -13.42
C ALA A 275 -2.40 6.16 -13.02
N GLY A 276 -2.86 6.17 -11.77
CA GLY A 276 -3.78 7.18 -11.27
C GLY A 276 -4.23 6.90 -9.85
N VAL A 277 -5.07 7.78 -9.32
CA VAL A 277 -5.70 7.68 -8.00
C VAL A 277 -7.19 7.45 -8.21
N PHE A 278 -7.77 6.57 -7.41
CA PHE A 278 -9.22 6.35 -7.37
C PHE A 278 -9.81 7.00 -6.11
N PRO A 279 -10.44 8.19 -6.23
CA PRO A 279 -11.10 8.85 -5.12
C PRO A 279 -12.46 8.19 -4.86
N PHE A 280 -12.50 7.26 -3.91
CA PHE A 280 -13.68 6.45 -3.62
C PHE A 280 -14.72 7.14 -2.74
N PHE A 281 -14.37 8.25 -2.11
CA PHE A 281 -15.18 8.90 -1.07
C PHE A 281 -16.61 9.21 -1.51
N ASP A 282 -16.78 9.85 -2.67
CA ASP A 282 -18.11 10.21 -3.20
C ASP A 282 -18.98 9.00 -3.53
N GLN A 283 -18.41 7.80 -3.59
CA GLN A 283 -19.12 6.58 -3.92
C GLN A 283 -19.65 5.86 -2.69
N VAL A 284 -18.98 6.02 -1.56
CA VAL A 284 -19.26 5.26 -0.32
C VAL A 284 -19.82 6.15 0.80
N TYR A 285 -19.34 7.39 0.91
CA TYR A 285 -19.84 8.31 1.93
C TYR A 285 -21.12 8.98 1.49
N ARG A 286 -21.97 9.27 2.47
CA ARG A 286 -23.21 10.07 2.32
C ARG A 286 -22.96 11.43 2.96
N ASN A 287 -23.81 12.40 2.63
CA ASN A 287 -23.72 13.74 3.22
C ASN A 287 -23.75 13.71 4.76
N ASP A 288 -24.50 12.77 5.34
CA ASP A 288 -24.66 12.60 6.80
C ASP A 288 -23.46 11.88 7.44
N ASP A 289 -22.59 11.24 6.67
CA ASP A 289 -21.42 10.51 7.16
C ASP A 289 -20.17 11.39 7.31
N GLN A 290 -20.14 12.56 6.68
CA GLN A 290 -18.96 13.45 6.67
C GLN A 290 -18.53 13.94 8.08
N THR A 291 -19.45 13.97 9.03
CA THR A 291 -19.15 14.35 10.42
C THR A 291 -18.64 13.17 11.26
N THR A 292 -18.80 11.95 10.79
CA THR A 292 -18.44 10.71 11.49
C THR A 292 -17.08 10.18 11.05
N TYR A 293 -16.64 10.57 9.87
CA TYR A 293 -15.38 10.17 9.24
C TYR A 293 -14.51 11.40 8.94
#